data_c992a0db2f5ff80f78436de271d845b3
#
_entry.id   c992a0db2f5ff80f78436de271d845b3
#
_cell.length_a   1.000
_cell.length_b   1.000
_cell.length_c   1.000
_cell.angle_alpha   90.00
_cell.angle_beta   90.00
_cell.angle_gamma   90.00
#
_symmetry.space_group_name_H-M   'P 1'
#
loop_
_entity.id
_entity.type
_entity.pdbx_description
1 polymer ?
#
loop_
_entity_poly.entity_id
_entity_poly.type
_entity_poly.pdbx_seq_one_letter_code
_entity_poly.pdbx_strand_id
1 'polypeptide(L)'
;MYLEFPAVWRYFRDYIEASGGILELKKALDWSVWYAAKWWREIYDAGAVNLKKPFVKALYLSLRAKNMIGEDGRPVKEVKKPELPKGLYAREWVEMHQQFDELGAVKVARDEVDRNVLDLLFSDIQTMGWHRIMVKAFLRACEETDGHAVLEPYSREGHLAQLYIEDYKPESYLGYDPNPSLVEVARQVAPGAVFTPVSSACQLSGQFDVVLLVEKLQWVADPLRELDCIGRLLKPGGRLYVAQPNVDSMPGYLAILSAIGAQQVYTWKEVENLLTLRFKLEKRLIKTMPFYGAIYVKPRSAEVRR
;
A
#
# COMPACT_ATOMS: atom_id res chain seq x y z
N MET A 1 26.41 -7.01 1.27
CA MET A 1 25.19 -6.19 1.02
C MET A 1 24.98 -5.80 -0.45
N TYR A 2 25.84 -6.25 -1.39
CA TYR A 2 25.77 -5.92 -2.84
C TYR A 2 25.27 -7.04 -3.75
N LEU A 3 24.97 -8.24 -3.22
CA LEU A 3 24.56 -9.41 -4.03
C LEU A 3 23.04 -9.52 -4.26
N GLU A 4 22.22 -8.76 -3.52
CA GLU A 4 20.74 -8.83 -3.61
C GLU A 4 20.15 -7.98 -4.72
N PHE A 5 20.81 -6.87 -5.11
CA PHE A 5 20.33 -5.95 -6.12
C PHE A 5 20.05 -6.60 -7.49
N PRO A 6 20.90 -7.50 -8.02
CA PRO A 6 20.64 -8.15 -9.30
C PRO A 6 19.41 -9.07 -9.32
N ALA A 7 19.13 -9.75 -8.20
CA ALA A 7 17.95 -10.63 -8.10
C ALA A 7 16.65 -9.82 -8.07
N VAL A 8 16.60 -8.80 -7.19
CA VAL A 8 15.45 -7.89 -7.11
C VAL A 8 15.21 -7.19 -8.45
N TRP A 9 16.26 -6.69 -9.09
CA TRP A 9 16.18 -6.05 -10.40
C TRP A 9 15.58 -6.97 -11.46
N ARG A 10 15.94 -8.25 -11.49
CA ARG A 10 15.40 -9.22 -12.43
C ARG A 10 13.88 -9.34 -12.34
N TYR A 11 13.30 -9.32 -11.12
CA TYR A 11 11.86 -9.43 -10.92
C TYR A 11 11.10 -8.13 -11.19
N PHE A 12 11.71 -6.97 -10.90
CA PHE A 12 11.08 -5.68 -11.17
C PHE A 12 11.37 -5.14 -12.57
N ARG A 13 12.26 -5.77 -13.34
CA ARG A 13 12.59 -5.34 -14.68
C ARG A 13 11.35 -5.24 -15.57
N ASP A 14 10.52 -6.26 -15.58
CA ASP A 14 9.32 -6.33 -16.43
C ASP A 14 8.33 -5.20 -16.06
N TYR A 15 8.19 -4.86 -14.78
CA TYR A 15 7.38 -3.72 -14.34
C TYR A 15 7.97 -2.38 -14.83
N ILE A 16 9.28 -2.22 -14.72
CA ILE A 16 9.96 -1.01 -15.16
C ILE A 16 9.89 -0.86 -16.68
N GLU A 17 10.11 -1.93 -17.42
CA GLU A 17 10.02 -1.96 -18.88
C GLU A 17 8.60 -1.65 -19.37
N ALA A 18 7.58 -2.26 -18.76
CA ALA A 18 6.18 -1.98 -19.06
C ALA A 18 5.75 -0.55 -18.69
N SER A 19 6.41 0.06 -17.71
CA SER A 19 6.25 1.48 -17.39
C SER A 19 6.96 2.42 -18.38
N GLY A 20 7.67 1.88 -19.37
CA GLY A 20 8.44 2.65 -20.35
C GLY A 20 9.87 2.98 -19.90
N GLY A 21 10.37 2.29 -18.88
CA GLY A 21 11.70 2.48 -18.28
C GLY A 21 11.67 3.31 -16.99
N ILE A 22 12.81 3.35 -16.32
CA ILE A 22 12.94 4.00 -14.99
C ILE A 22 12.64 5.50 -15.03
N LEU A 23 12.93 6.19 -16.13
CA LEU A 23 12.65 7.62 -16.27
C LEU A 23 11.14 7.88 -16.41
N GLU A 24 10.43 7.04 -17.13
CA GLU A 24 8.98 7.16 -17.29
C GLU A 24 8.25 6.81 -15.98
N LEU A 25 8.72 5.80 -15.26
CA LEU A 25 8.24 5.51 -13.90
C LEU A 25 8.47 6.69 -12.97
N LYS A 26 9.66 7.32 -13.02
CA LYS A 26 9.92 8.53 -12.23
C LYS A 26 8.96 9.66 -12.57
N LYS A 27 8.69 9.91 -13.87
CA LYS A 27 7.69 10.91 -14.27
C LYS A 27 6.31 10.61 -13.69
N ALA A 28 5.88 9.35 -13.71
CA ALA A 28 4.62 8.95 -13.09
C ALA A 28 4.56 9.27 -11.60
N LEU A 29 5.63 9.00 -10.84
CA LEU A 29 5.71 9.36 -9.43
C LEU A 29 5.76 10.88 -9.21
N ASP A 30 6.41 11.64 -10.09
CA ASP A 30 6.41 13.10 -10.05
C ASP A 30 4.98 13.67 -10.22
N TRP A 31 4.11 13.00 -10.98
CA TRP A 31 2.68 13.34 -11.05
C TRP A 31 1.95 13.17 -9.72
N SER A 32 2.26 12.14 -8.96
CA SER A 32 1.70 11.97 -7.61
C SER A 32 2.07 13.14 -6.69
N VAL A 33 3.31 13.61 -6.78
CA VAL A 33 3.77 14.79 -6.03
C VAL A 33 3.06 16.06 -6.51
N TRP A 34 2.91 16.23 -7.82
CA TRP A 34 2.26 17.40 -8.41
C TRP A 34 0.79 17.47 -8.01
N TYR A 35 0.04 16.35 -8.10
CA TYR A 35 -1.36 16.30 -7.68
C TYR A 35 -1.53 16.58 -6.19
N ALA A 36 -0.69 15.99 -5.34
CA ALA A 36 -0.73 16.29 -3.91
C ALA A 36 -0.55 17.79 -3.63
N ALA A 37 0.41 18.45 -4.31
CA ALA A 37 0.64 19.88 -4.16
C ALA A 37 -0.52 20.74 -4.72
N LYS A 38 -1.10 20.32 -5.86
CA LYS A 38 -2.28 20.95 -6.47
C LYS A 38 -3.47 20.89 -5.52
N TRP A 39 -3.83 19.69 -5.05
CA TRP A 39 -4.97 19.48 -4.14
C TRP A 39 -4.80 20.24 -2.82
N TRP A 40 -3.58 20.25 -2.27
CA TRP A 40 -3.31 21.02 -1.06
C TRP A 40 -3.53 22.51 -1.27
N ARG A 41 -3.06 23.08 -2.39
CA ARG A 41 -3.25 24.49 -2.71
C ARG A 41 -4.74 24.83 -2.82
N GLU A 42 -5.53 24.04 -3.55
CA GLU A 42 -6.96 24.23 -3.68
C GLU A 42 -7.67 24.22 -2.32
N ILE A 43 -7.33 23.27 -1.44
CA ILE A 43 -7.89 23.15 -0.09
C ILE A 43 -7.48 24.36 0.77
N TYR A 44 -6.23 24.77 0.68
CA TYR A 44 -5.69 25.90 1.44
C TYR A 44 -6.35 27.21 1.02
N ASP A 45 -6.42 27.49 -0.28
CA ASP A 45 -7.01 28.72 -0.85
C ASP A 45 -8.52 28.78 -0.59
N ALA A 46 -9.21 27.65 -0.54
CA ALA A 46 -10.63 27.54 -0.20
C ALA A 46 -10.92 27.60 1.31
N GLY A 47 -9.90 27.75 2.17
CA GLY A 47 -10.05 27.71 3.63
C GLY A 47 -10.59 26.38 4.17
N ALA A 48 -10.41 25.29 3.44
CA ALA A 48 -10.96 23.97 3.77
C ALA A 48 -9.95 23.06 4.53
N VAL A 49 -8.88 23.64 5.10
CA VAL A 49 -7.87 22.89 5.85
C VAL A 49 -8.45 22.40 7.17
N ASN A 50 -8.62 21.08 7.28
CA ASN A 50 -9.05 20.40 8.50
C ASN A 50 -8.25 19.11 8.70
N LEU A 51 -7.23 19.16 9.55
CA LEU A 51 -6.33 18.02 9.81
C LEU A 51 -7.00 16.84 10.54
N LYS A 52 -8.26 16.97 10.98
CA LYS A 52 -9.05 15.83 11.46
C LYS A 52 -9.53 14.94 10.33
N LYS A 53 -9.56 15.43 9.09
CA LYS A 53 -9.93 14.67 7.90
C LYS A 53 -8.72 13.87 7.40
N PRO A 54 -8.83 12.54 7.22
CA PRO A 54 -7.70 11.70 6.82
C PRO A 54 -7.04 12.16 5.51
N PHE A 55 -7.82 12.53 4.49
CA PHE A 55 -7.33 13.03 3.23
C PHE A 55 -6.47 14.30 3.39
N VAL A 56 -6.97 15.29 4.11
CA VAL A 56 -6.26 16.57 4.36
C VAL A 56 -5.01 16.33 5.21
N LYS A 57 -5.11 15.46 6.22
CA LYS A 57 -3.98 15.07 7.07
C LYS A 57 -2.88 14.37 6.26
N ALA A 58 -3.26 13.44 5.36
CA ALA A 58 -2.30 12.73 4.52
C ALA A 58 -1.53 13.69 3.60
N LEU A 59 -2.23 14.63 2.95
CA LEU A 59 -1.60 15.69 2.14
C LEU A 59 -0.64 16.52 2.99
N TYR A 60 -1.09 17.00 4.16
CA TYR A 60 -0.26 17.81 5.05
C TYR A 60 1.02 17.09 5.44
N LEU A 61 0.91 15.87 5.97
CA LEU A 61 2.08 15.10 6.41
C LEU A 61 3.05 14.81 5.27
N SER A 62 2.53 14.40 4.11
CA SER A 62 3.34 14.08 2.93
C SER A 62 4.08 15.31 2.39
N LEU A 63 3.42 16.44 2.29
CA LEU A 63 4.00 17.67 1.76
C LEU A 63 4.96 18.33 2.75
N ARG A 64 4.70 18.20 4.07
CA ARG A 64 5.65 18.61 5.12
C ARG A 64 6.94 17.81 5.06
N ALA A 65 6.83 16.49 4.94
CA ALA A 65 8.00 15.60 4.80
C ALA A 65 8.89 15.96 3.59
N LYS A 66 8.29 16.58 2.56
CA LYS A 66 8.97 17.05 1.35
C LYS A 66 9.39 18.51 1.39
N ASN A 67 9.17 19.23 2.49
CA ASN A 67 9.40 20.66 2.64
C ASN A 67 8.70 21.51 1.55
N MET A 68 7.47 21.12 1.18
CA MET A 68 6.67 21.79 0.17
C MET A 68 5.65 22.77 0.76
N ILE A 69 5.34 22.62 2.04
CA ILE A 69 4.49 23.52 2.82
C ILE A 69 5.18 23.87 4.15
N GLY A 70 4.86 25.06 4.68
CA GLY A 70 5.31 25.54 5.97
C GLY A 70 4.62 24.83 7.15
N GLU A 71 5.02 25.17 8.39
CA GLU A 71 4.36 24.65 9.61
C GLU A 71 2.90 25.11 9.73
N ASP A 72 2.63 26.31 9.24
CA ASP A 72 1.31 26.90 9.12
C ASP A 72 0.48 26.33 7.96
N GLY A 73 1.01 25.37 7.21
CA GLY A 73 0.40 24.75 6.04
C GLY A 73 0.50 25.60 4.77
N ARG A 74 1.10 26.79 4.81
CA ARG A 74 1.23 27.65 3.63
C ARG A 74 2.14 26.97 2.58
N PRO A 75 1.70 26.92 1.29
CA PRO A 75 2.56 26.45 0.20
C PRO A 75 3.83 27.32 0.09
N VAL A 76 5.00 26.68 0.16
CA VAL A 76 6.32 27.37 0.08
C VAL A 76 7.09 27.02 -1.18
N LYS A 77 6.65 25.99 -1.91
CA LYS A 77 7.31 25.54 -3.13
C LYS A 77 6.29 25.30 -4.23
N GLU A 78 6.55 25.88 -5.39
CA GLU A 78 5.79 25.59 -6.59
C GLU A 78 6.32 24.32 -7.26
N VAL A 79 5.40 23.45 -7.68
CA VAL A 79 5.69 22.20 -8.40
C VAL A 79 5.24 22.36 -9.83
N LYS A 80 6.19 22.31 -10.76
CA LYS A 80 5.86 22.32 -12.19
C LYS A 80 5.13 21.03 -12.55
N LYS A 81 4.09 21.16 -13.40
CA LYS A 81 3.37 20.03 -13.96
C LYS A 81 4.35 19.14 -14.76
N PRO A 82 4.45 17.85 -14.44
CA PRO A 82 5.35 16.96 -15.17
C PRO A 82 4.89 16.70 -16.60
N GLU A 83 5.80 16.25 -17.45
CA GLU A 83 5.42 15.71 -18.76
C GLU A 83 4.68 14.38 -18.58
N LEU A 84 3.73 14.09 -19.50
CA LEU A 84 3.05 12.80 -19.49
C LEU A 84 4.05 11.67 -19.80
N PRO A 85 4.03 10.60 -19.02
CA PRO A 85 4.86 9.44 -19.30
C PRO A 85 4.34 8.71 -20.56
N LYS A 86 5.24 7.98 -21.23
CA LYS A 86 4.92 7.25 -22.46
C LYS A 86 4.51 5.79 -22.24
N GLY A 87 5.01 5.17 -21.14
CA GLY A 87 4.72 3.78 -20.83
C GLY A 87 3.27 3.57 -20.38
N LEU A 88 2.68 2.43 -20.71
CA LEU A 88 1.29 2.09 -20.41
C LEU A 88 0.99 2.21 -18.91
N TYR A 89 1.72 1.50 -18.07
CA TYR A 89 1.47 1.51 -16.62
C TYR A 89 1.79 2.85 -15.96
N ALA A 90 2.77 3.56 -16.48
CA ALA A 90 3.05 4.92 -16.03
C ALA A 90 1.90 5.90 -16.37
N ARG A 91 1.20 5.69 -17.50
CA ARG A 91 -0.01 6.44 -17.86
C ARG A 91 -1.19 6.09 -17.00
N GLU A 92 -1.48 4.81 -16.79
CA GLU A 92 -2.55 4.36 -15.88
C GLU A 92 -2.41 4.98 -14.49
N TRP A 93 -1.18 5.10 -13.99
CA TRP A 93 -0.88 5.79 -12.74
C TRP A 93 -1.29 7.26 -12.76
N VAL A 94 -1.04 7.97 -13.85
CA VAL A 94 -1.47 9.36 -14.01
C VAL A 94 -2.99 9.46 -14.14
N GLU A 95 -3.60 8.57 -14.92
CA GLU A 95 -5.06 8.51 -15.14
C GLU A 95 -5.82 8.29 -13.82
N MET A 96 -5.33 7.43 -12.94
CA MET A 96 -5.87 7.25 -11.59
C MET A 96 -5.92 8.58 -10.81
N HIS A 97 -4.84 9.35 -10.85
CA HIS A 97 -4.80 10.66 -10.19
C HIS A 97 -5.75 11.68 -10.87
N GLN A 98 -5.90 11.62 -12.19
CA GLN A 98 -6.84 12.46 -12.93
C GLN A 98 -8.29 12.15 -12.56
N GLN A 99 -8.66 10.89 -12.52
CA GLN A 99 -10.00 10.45 -12.10
C GLN A 99 -10.34 10.96 -10.70
N PHE A 100 -9.39 10.87 -9.76
CA PHE A 100 -9.60 11.42 -8.42
C PHE A 100 -9.72 12.96 -8.44
N ASP A 101 -8.91 13.65 -9.24
CA ASP A 101 -8.92 15.11 -9.39
C ASP A 101 -10.28 15.65 -9.87
N GLU A 102 -10.97 14.88 -10.72
CA GLU A 102 -12.31 15.21 -11.23
C GLU A 102 -13.37 15.26 -10.12
N LEU A 103 -13.17 14.55 -9.00
CA LEU A 103 -14.04 14.63 -7.84
C LEU A 103 -13.95 15.99 -7.12
N GLY A 104 -12.85 16.71 -7.31
CA GLY A 104 -12.56 18.01 -6.70
C GLY A 104 -12.03 17.89 -5.27
N ALA A 105 -10.77 18.24 -5.05
CA ALA A 105 -10.09 18.09 -3.77
C ALA A 105 -10.81 18.81 -2.61
N VAL A 106 -11.40 19.97 -2.86
CA VAL A 106 -12.16 20.74 -1.86
C VAL A 106 -13.43 19.98 -1.43
N LYS A 107 -14.14 19.37 -2.38
CA LYS A 107 -15.34 18.55 -2.08
C LYS A 107 -14.97 17.34 -1.23
N VAL A 108 -13.88 16.64 -1.59
CA VAL A 108 -13.37 15.51 -0.80
C VAL A 108 -13.00 15.97 0.62
N ALA A 109 -12.30 17.09 0.76
CA ALA A 109 -11.90 17.65 2.06
C ALA A 109 -13.11 18.02 2.94
N ARG A 110 -14.26 18.35 2.34
CA ARG A 110 -15.52 18.70 3.02
C ARG A 110 -16.49 17.52 3.21
N ASP A 111 -16.12 16.30 2.79
CA ASP A 111 -16.98 15.11 2.73
C ASP A 111 -18.23 15.31 1.86
N GLU A 112 -18.11 16.09 0.78
CA GLU A 112 -19.20 16.37 -0.17
C GLU A 112 -19.24 15.35 -1.33
N VAL A 113 -18.33 14.37 -1.34
CA VAL A 113 -18.28 13.28 -2.33
C VAL A 113 -18.94 12.04 -1.75
N ASP A 114 -19.79 11.39 -2.54
CA ASP A 114 -20.45 10.14 -2.16
C ASP A 114 -19.40 9.06 -1.88
N ARG A 115 -19.55 8.36 -0.76
CA ARG A 115 -18.67 7.28 -0.33
C ARG A 115 -18.61 6.16 -1.37
N ASN A 116 -19.71 5.83 -2.01
CA ASN A 116 -19.76 4.78 -3.03
C ASN A 116 -18.86 5.11 -4.24
N VAL A 117 -18.76 6.40 -4.62
CA VAL A 117 -17.87 6.84 -5.71
C VAL A 117 -16.40 6.60 -5.35
N LEU A 118 -16.02 6.89 -4.09
CA LEU A 118 -14.66 6.64 -3.60
C LEU A 118 -14.35 5.14 -3.52
N ASP A 119 -15.31 4.32 -3.09
CA ASP A 119 -15.12 2.87 -2.99
C ASP A 119 -15.02 2.23 -4.39
N LEU A 120 -15.80 2.69 -5.37
CA LEU A 120 -15.66 2.27 -6.77
C LEU A 120 -14.30 2.64 -7.35
N LEU A 121 -13.83 3.87 -7.13
CA LEU A 121 -12.49 4.29 -7.57
C LEU A 121 -11.40 3.39 -6.99
N PHE A 122 -11.52 2.96 -5.73
CA PHE A 122 -10.55 2.07 -5.13
C PHE A 122 -10.59 0.68 -5.78
N SER A 123 -11.76 0.13 -6.04
CA SER A 123 -11.91 -1.14 -6.75
C SER A 123 -11.26 -1.09 -8.14
N ASP A 124 -11.46 0.02 -8.87
CA ASP A 124 -10.80 0.25 -10.16
C ASP A 124 -9.27 0.26 -10.03
N ILE A 125 -8.72 0.96 -9.02
CA ILE A 125 -7.28 1.00 -8.75
C ILE A 125 -6.71 -0.41 -8.57
N GLN A 126 -7.38 -1.29 -7.83
CA GLN A 126 -6.92 -2.65 -7.57
C GLN A 126 -6.87 -3.52 -8.84
N THR A 127 -7.66 -3.18 -9.85
CA THR A 127 -7.72 -3.89 -11.13
C THR A 127 -6.83 -3.31 -12.21
N MET A 128 -6.29 -2.10 -12.02
CA MET A 128 -5.36 -1.47 -12.98
C MET A 128 -4.11 -2.31 -13.21
N GLY A 129 -3.61 -2.29 -14.44
CA GLY A 129 -2.45 -3.07 -14.86
C GLY A 129 -1.18 -2.74 -14.06
N TRP A 130 -0.94 -1.45 -13.77
CA TRP A 130 0.21 -1.04 -12.97
C TRP A 130 0.20 -1.66 -11.57
N HIS A 131 -0.97 -1.75 -10.93
CA HIS A 131 -1.10 -2.33 -9.59
C HIS A 131 -0.88 -3.84 -9.63
N ARG A 132 -1.56 -4.53 -10.54
CA ARG A 132 -1.45 -5.99 -10.70
C ARG A 132 -0.01 -6.45 -10.97
N ILE A 133 0.69 -5.80 -11.91
CA ILE A 133 2.08 -6.17 -12.23
C ILE A 133 3.04 -5.84 -11.09
N MET A 134 2.81 -4.74 -10.36
CA MET A 134 3.60 -4.37 -9.19
C MET A 134 3.48 -5.44 -8.10
N VAL A 135 2.26 -5.89 -7.78
CA VAL A 135 2.02 -6.94 -6.79
C VAL A 135 2.68 -8.26 -7.21
N LYS A 136 2.48 -8.69 -8.45
CA LYS A 136 3.11 -9.94 -8.96
C LYS A 136 4.63 -9.86 -8.94
N ALA A 137 5.21 -8.75 -9.37
CA ALA A 137 6.66 -8.54 -9.31
C ALA A 137 7.19 -8.58 -7.87
N PHE A 138 6.45 -8.00 -6.93
CA PHE A 138 6.80 -8.04 -5.50
C PHE A 138 6.78 -9.47 -4.94
N LEU A 139 5.71 -10.24 -5.18
CA LEU A 139 5.61 -11.62 -4.71
C LEU A 139 6.74 -12.50 -5.28
N ARG A 140 7.08 -12.33 -6.56
CA ARG A 140 8.23 -13.01 -7.17
C ARG A 140 9.56 -12.61 -6.51
N ALA A 141 9.73 -11.32 -6.17
CA ALA A 141 10.92 -10.83 -5.47
C ALA A 141 11.03 -11.37 -4.02
N CYS A 142 9.90 -11.75 -3.42
CA CYS A 142 9.85 -12.46 -2.14
C CYS A 142 10.25 -13.94 -2.26
N GLU A 143 10.46 -14.45 -3.49
CA GLU A 143 10.78 -15.86 -3.75
C GLU A 143 9.68 -16.78 -3.19
N GLU A 144 8.41 -16.36 -3.37
CA GLU A 144 7.26 -17.14 -2.93
C GLU A 144 7.17 -18.47 -3.65
N THR A 145 6.64 -19.48 -2.96
CA THR A 145 6.50 -20.85 -3.45
C THR A 145 5.12 -21.44 -3.10
N ASP A 146 4.76 -22.52 -3.77
CA ASP A 146 3.54 -23.27 -3.50
C ASP A 146 3.54 -23.93 -2.11
N GLY A 147 2.37 -24.29 -1.61
CA GLY A 147 2.17 -25.12 -0.43
C GLY A 147 2.17 -24.39 0.91
N HIS A 148 2.22 -23.04 0.92
CA HIS A 148 2.15 -22.26 2.15
C HIS A 148 0.70 -22.08 2.64
N ALA A 149 0.52 -22.08 3.98
CA ALA A 149 -0.67 -21.53 4.63
C ALA A 149 -0.52 -20.01 4.73
N VAL A 150 -1.43 -19.27 4.07
CA VAL A 150 -1.32 -17.82 3.87
C VAL A 150 -2.40 -17.07 4.64
N LEU A 151 -2.03 -15.95 5.28
CA LEU A 151 -2.95 -15.00 5.89
C LEU A 151 -2.85 -13.64 5.19
N GLU A 152 -4.00 -13.08 4.80
CA GLU A 152 -4.14 -11.73 4.28
C GLU A 152 -4.97 -10.85 5.21
N PRO A 153 -4.37 -9.95 6.00
CA PRO A 153 -5.08 -8.93 6.75
C PRO A 153 -5.76 -7.90 5.84
N TYR A 154 -6.94 -7.40 6.21
CA TYR A 154 -7.65 -6.35 5.49
C TYR A 154 -7.75 -6.64 3.99
N SER A 155 -8.32 -7.82 3.67
CA SER A 155 -8.37 -8.38 2.31
C SER A 155 -9.20 -7.56 1.32
N ARG A 156 -10.08 -6.68 1.83
CA ARG A 156 -11.00 -5.89 1.03
C ARG A 156 -11.76 -6.76 0.02
N GLU A 157 -11.77 -6.40 -1.26
CA GLU A 157 -12.47 -7.14 -2.33
C GLU A 157 -11.73 -8.43 -2.79
N GLY A 158 -10.61 -8.82 -2.16
CA GLY A 158 -9.93 -10.09 -2.44
C GLY A 158 -9.04 -10.11 -3.68
N HIS A 159 -8.74 -8.96 -4.28
CA HIS A 159 -7.91 -8.89 -5.49
C HIS A 159 -6.48 -9.38 -5.27
N LEU A 160 -5.90 -9.17 -4.08
CA LEU A 160 -4.57 -9.72 -3.76
C LEU A 160 -4.61 -11.26 -3.69
N ALA A 161 -5.66 -11.82 -3.07
CA ALA A 161 -5.87 -13.27 -3.03
C ALA A 161 -6.00 -13.86 -4.43
N GLN A 162 -6.78 -13.21 -5.31
CA GLN A 162 -6.92 -13.61 -6.71
C GLN A 162 -5.54 -13.67 -7.40
N LEU A 163 -4.76 -12.59 -7.32
CA LEU A 163 -3.44 -12.52 -7.93
C LEU A 163 -2.47 -13.57 -7.37
N TYR A 164 -2.55 -13.84 -6.06
CA TYR A 164 -1.73 -14.84 -5.42
C TYR A 164 -2.06 -16.24 -5.91
N ILE A 165 -3.35 -16.61 -5.95
CA ILE A 165 -3.82 -17.94 -6.37
C ILE A 165 -3.61 -18.18 -7.87
N GLU A 166 -3.61 -17.12 -8.70
CA GLU A 166 -3.28 -17.22 -10.13
C GLU A 166 -1.83 -17.72 -10.35
N ASP A 167 -0.89 -17.31 -9.53
CA ASP A 167 0.55 -17.58 -9.71
C ASP A 167 1.06 -18.69 -8.78
N TYR A 168 0.40 -18.97 -7.64
CA TYR A 168 0.83 -19.92 -6.61
C TYR A 168 -0.31 -20.82 -6.15
N LYS A 169 0.03 -22.00 -5.62
CA LYS A 169 -0.92 -22.98 -5.05
C LYS A 169 -0.75 -23.04 -3.53
N PRO A 170 -1.46 -22.19 -2.76
CA PRO A 170 -1.38 -22.23 -1.30
C PRO A 170 -1.97 -23.56 -0.77
N GLU A 171 -1.44 -24.04 0.37
CA GLU A 171 -2.09 -25.10 1.16
C GLU A 171 -3.46 -24.61 1.67
N SER A 172 -3.48 -23.37 2.14
CA SER A 172 -4.69 -22.66 2.55
C SER A 172 -4.49 -21.14 2.40
N TYR A 173 -5.57 -20.42 2.13
CA TYR A 173 -5.57 -18.97 2.08
C TYR A 173 -6.73 -18.42 2.90
N LEU A 174 -6.41 -17.62 3.93
CA LEU A 174 -7.38 -16.94 4.77
C LEU A 174 -7.21 -15.42 4.63
N GLY A 175 -8.25 -14.76 4.12
CA GLY A 175 -8.36 -13.30 4.15
C GLY A 175 -9.33 -12.85 5.23
N TYR A 176 -9.13 -11.68 5.81
CA TYR A 176 -10.13 -11.05 6.67
C TYR A 176 -10.25 -9.54 6.42
N ASP A 177 -11.46 -9.05 6.59
CA ASP A 177 -11.77 -7.62 6.52
C ASP A 177 -12.86 -7.26 7.53
N PRO A 178 -12.81 -6.08 8.18
CA PRO A 178 -13.86 -5.64 9.10
C PRO A 178 -15.21 -5.37 8.41
N ASN A 179 -15.23 -5.16 7.09
CA ASN A 179 -16.45 -4.88 6.34
C ASN A 179 -17.04 -6.16 5.74
N PRO A 180 -18.21 -6.64 6.24
CA PRO A 180 -18.84 -7.87 5.73
C PRO A 180 -19.19 -7.79 4.24
N SER A 181 -19.56 -6.62 3.72
CA SER A 181 -19.90 -6.45 2.30
C SER A 181 -18.69 -6.67 1.40
N LEU A 182 -17.50 -6.20 1.80
CA LEU A 182 -16.27 -6.46 1.07
C LEU A 182 -15.88 -7.94 1.12
N VAL A 183 -16.14 -8.61 2.25
CA VAL A 183 -15.89 -10.05 2.39
C VAL A 183 -16.77 -10.87 1.41
N GLU A 184 -18.03 -10.47 1.20
CA GLU A 184 -18.89 -11.12 0.21
C GLU A 184 -18.38 -10.94 -1.22
N VAL A 185 -17.89 -9.74 -1.56
CA VAL A 185 -17.24 -9.49 -2.86
C VAL A 185 -15.96 -10.33 -3.00
N ALA A 186 -15.13 -10.39 -1.95
CA ALA A 186 -13.89 -11.15 -1.96
C ALA A 186 -14.10 -12.65 -2.24
N ARG A 187 -15.18 -13.24 -1.70
CA ARG A 187 -15.56 -14.64 -1.96
C ARG A 187 -15.88 -14.90 -3.42
N GLN A 188 -16.42 -13.89 -4.12
CA GLN A 188 -16.71 -13.98 -5.56
C GLN A 188 -15.46 -13.76 -6.40
N VAL A 189 -14.60 -12.80 -6.02
CA VAL A 189 -13.38 -12.44 -6.75
C VAL A 189 -12.31 -13.53 -6.65
N ALA A 190 -12.16 -14.15 -5.47
CA ALA A 190 -11.17 -15.20 -5.23
C ALA A 190 -11.80 -16.44 -4.56
N PRO A 191 -12.59 -17.25 -5.30
CA PRO A 191 -13.34 -18.39 -4.73
C PRO A 191 -12.42 -19.51 -4.21
N GLY A 192 -11.14 -19.49 -4.54
CA GLY A 192 -10.13 -20.42 -4.02
C GLY A 192 -9.60 -20.06 -2.62
N ALA A 193 -10.03 -18.93 -2.04
CA ALA A 193 -9.64 -18.48 -0.71
C ALA A 193 -10.85 -18.50 0.25
N VAL A 194 -10.54 -18.54 1.56
CA VAL A 194 -11.54 -18.37 2.63
C VAL A 194 -11.47 -16.92 3.12
N PHE A 195 -12.63 -16.28 3.29
CA PHE A 195 -12.73 -14.92 3.81
C PHE A 195 -13.67 -14.84 5.00
N THR A 196 -13.27 -14.06 6.02
CA THR A 196 -14.06 -13.91 7.26
C THR A 196 -14.20 -12.43 7.67
N PRO A 197 -15.40 -12.00 8.10
CA PRO A 197 -15.65 -10.63 8.53
C PRO A 197 -15.25 -10.43 9.99
N VAL A 198 -13.97 -10.21 10.24
CA VAL A 198 -13.45 -9.87 11.57
C VAL A 198 -12.62 -8.59 11.52
N SER A 199 -12.60 -7.86 12.64
CA SER A 199 -11.98 -6.53 12.70
C SER A 199 -10.48 -6.56 12.99
N SER A 200 -9.93 -7.71 13.37
CA SER A 200 -8.51 -7.85 13.74
C SER A 200 -8.06 -9.30 13.70
N ALA A 201 -6.79 -9.51 13.42
CA ALA A 201 -6.10 -10.79 13.57
C ALA A 201 -6.22 -11.37 14.99
N CYS A 202 -6.52 -10.53 15.99
CA CYS A 202 -6.72 -10.96 17.36
C CYS A 202 -7.93 -11.92 17.55
N GLN A 203 -8.87 -11.90 16.62
CA GLN A 203 -10.07 -12.73 16.64
C GLN A 203 -9.90 -14.07 15.90
N LEU A 204 -8.73 -14.25 15.28
CA LEU A 204 -8.41 -15.45 14.51
C LEU A 204 -7.62 -16.46 15.33
N SER A 205 -7.68 -17.70 14.87
CA SER A 205 -6.87 -18.83 15.32
C SER A 205 -6.20 -19.51 14.12
N GLY A 206 -5.20 -20.32 14.37
CA GLY A 206 -4.44 -21.02 13.33
C GLY A 206 -2.96 -20.65 13.31
N GLN A 207 -2.24 -21.24 12.37
CA GLN A 207 -0.81 -21.02 12.17
C GLN A 207 -0.52 -20.89 10.67
N PHE A 208 0.14 -19.82 10.29
CA PHE A 208 0.42 -19.46 8.89
C PHE A 208 1.93 -19.46 8.63
N ASP A 209 2.30 -19.86 7.43
CA ASP A 209 3.69 -19.79 6.94
C ASP A 209 4.03 -18.39 6.46
N VAL A 210 3.06 -17.72 5.81
CA VAL A 210 3.21 -16.41 5.20
C VAL A 210 2.06 -15.50 5.62
N VAL A 211 2.39 -14.24 5.90
CA VAL A 211 1.42 -13.14 6.04
C VAL A 211 1.69 -12.07 4.99
N LEU A 212 0.67 -11.68 4.24
CA LEU A 212 0.76 -10.69 3.17
C LEU A 212 0.34 -9.30 3.68
N LEU A 213 1.29 -8.44 3.97
CA LEU A 213 1.07 -7.02 4.31
C LEU A 213 1.30 -6.12 3.08
N VAL A 214 0.68 -6.46 1.95
CA VAL A 214 0.76 -5.69 0.71
C VAL A 214 -0.31 -4.62 0.72
N GLU A 215 0.09 -3.37 0.93
CA GLU A 215 -0.79 -2.21 1.08
C GLU A 215 -1.84 -2.38 2.20
N LYS A 216 -1.42 -2.90 3.36
CA LYS A 216 -2.36 -3.20 4.46
C LYS A 216 -2.20 -2.28 5.68
N LEU A 217 -0.99 -1.84 6.02
CA LEU A 217 -0.74 -1.10 7.26
C LEU A 217 -1.50 0.22 7.35
N GLN A 218 -1.78 0.87 6.23
CA GLN A 218 -2.55 2.13 6.22
C GLN A 218 -4.01 1.98 6.67
N TRP A 219 -4.58 0.76 6.61
CA TRP A 219 -5.96 0.51 7.02
C TRP A 219 -6.10 0.19 8.52
N VAL A 220 -4.99 -0.08 9.19
CA VAL A 220 -4.96 -0.56 10.57
C VAL A 220 -5.04 0.60 11.55
N ALA A 221 -6.05 0.61 12.41
CA ALA A 221 -6.24 1.66 13.42
C ALA A 221 -5.16 1.59 14.53
N ASP A 222 -4.89 0.39 15.03
CA ASP A 222 -3.87 0.11 16.06
C ASP A 222 -2.85 -0.91 15.50
N PRO A 223 -1.82 -0.43 14.77
CA PRO A 223 -0.88 -1.30 14.09
C PRO A 223 -0.01 -2.13 15.06
N LEU A 224 0.30 -1.64 16.24
CA LEU A 224 1.10 -2.40 17.20
C LEU A 224 0.34 -3.62 17.72
N ARG A 225 -0.91 -3.42 18.13
CA ARG A 225 -1.77 -4.52 18.58
C ARG A 225 -2.04 -5.52 17.47
N GLU A 226 -2.27 -5.04 16.27
CA GLU A 226 -2.51 -5.92 15.11
C GLU A 226 -1.29 -6.77 14.78
N LEU A 227 -0.10 -6.18 14.78
CA LEU A 227 1.16 -6.90 14.55
C LEU A 227 1.48 -7.90 15.68
N ASP A 228 1.10 -7.63 16.94
CA ASP A 228 1.19 -8.60 18.03
C ASP A 228 0.31 -9.82 17.76
N CYS A 229 -0.90 -9.63 17.26
CA CYS A 229 -1.82 -10.70 16.92
C CYS A 229 -1.35 -11.49 15.71
N ILE A 230 -0.92 -10.80 14.64
CA ILE A 230 -0.28 -11.43 13.47
C ILE A 230 0.92 -12.26 13.91
N GLY A 231 1.76 -11.71 14.80
CA GLY A 231 2.91 -12.43 15.34
C GLY A 231 2.56 -13.75 16.05
N ARG A 232 1.38 -13.83 16.71
CA ARG A 232 0.91 -15.09 17.32
C ARG A 232 0.47 -16.12 16.26
N LEU A 233 -0.17 -15.65 15.20
CA LEU A 233 -0.66 -16.49 14.11
C LEU A 233 0.44 -16.96 13.16
N LEU A 234 1.57 -16.26 13.09
CA LEU A 234 2.69 -16.65 12.25
C LEU A 234 3.48 -17.78 12.90
N LYS A 235 3.78 -18.84 12.15
CA LYS A 235 4.65 -19.95 12.60
C LYS A 235 6.04 -19.43 12.99
N PRO A 236 6.77 -20.05 13.93
CA PRO A 236 8.18 -19.74 14.17
C PRO A 236 9.00 -19.92 12.87
N GLY A 237 9.70 -18.87 12.43
CA GLY A 237 10.36 -18.83 11.13
C GLY A 237 9.46 -18.51 9.94
N GLY A 238 8.16 -18.30 10.16
CA GLY A 238 7.23 -17.82 9.14
C GLY A 238 7.54 -16.38 8.74
N ARG A 239 7.12 -15.98 7.55
CA ARG A 239 7.50 -14.73 6.87
C ARG A 239 6.36 -13.74 6.75
N LEU A 240 6.67 -12.44 6.89
CA LEU A 240 5.81 -11.34 6.48
C LEU A 240 6.36 -10.76 5.18
N TYR A 241 5.53 -10.69 4.15
CA TYR A 241 5.81 -9.97 2.92
C TYR A 241 5.17 -8.59 3.00
N VAL A 242 5.98 -7.57 3.02
CA VAL A 242 5.55 -6.18 3.24
C VAL A 242 5.81 -5.36 2.01
N ALA A 243 4.76 -4.83 1.38
CA ALA A 243 4.83 -3.81 0.35
C ALA A 243 3.95 -2.64 0.80
N GLN A 244 4.55 -1.51 1.12
CA GLN A 244 3.83 -0.38 1.72
C GLN A 244 4.08 0.91 0.97
N PRO A 245 3.04 1.58 0.43
CA PRO A 245 3.17 2.91 -0.11
C PRO A 245 3.63 3.88 0.98
N ASN A 246 4.46 4.84 0.62
CA ASN A 246 5.08 5.76 1.57
C ASN A 246 5.07 7.21 1.09
N VAL A 247 5.14 8.16 2.02
CA VAL A 247 5.10 9.60 1.74
C VAL A 247 6.32 10.08 0.93
N ASP A 248 7.41 9.30 0.94
CA ASP A 248 8.64 9.67 0.26
C ASP A 248 8.48 9.66 -1.27
N SER A 249 7.63 8.80 -1.83
CA SER A 249 7.46 8.63 -3.27
C SER A 249 6.04 8.83 -3.79
N MET A 250 4.99 8.55 -2.99
CA MET A 250 3.62 8.43 -3.44
C MET A 250 2.61 9.34 -2.68
N PRO A 251 2.87 10.65 -2.47
CA PRO A 251 2.04 11.49 -1.62
C PRO A 251 0.60 11.64 -2.13
N GLY A 252 0.38 11.74 -3.45
CA GLY A 252 -0.96 11.81 -4.05
C GLY A 252 -1.73 10.50 -3.88
N TYR A 253 -1.07 9.37 -4.12
CA TYR A 253 -1.68 8.05 -3.93
C TYR A 253 -2.11 7.82 -2.47
N LEU A 254 -1.24 8.16 -1.51
CA LEU A 254 -1.59 8.08 -0.08
C LEU A 254 -2.77 8.98 0.28
N ALA A 255 -2.87 10.15 -0.33
CA ALA A 255 -4.02 11.03 -0.12
C ALA A 255 -5.30 10.39 -0.68
N ILE A 256 -5.27 9.78 -1.88
CA ILE A 256 -6.39 9.02 -2.44
C ILE A 256 -6.80 7.90 -1.48
N LEU A 257 -5.87 7.07 -1.03
CA LEU A 257 -6.16 5.99 -0.07
C LEU A 257 -6.79 6.54 1.23
N SER A 258 -6.33 7.70 1.71
CA SER A 258 -6.86 8.34 2.92
C SER A 258 -8.27 8.91 2.71
N ALA A 259 -8.60 9.39 1.51
CA ALA A 259 -9.97 9.78 1.15
C ALA A 259 -10.93 8.58 1.17
N ILE A 260 -10.42 7.40 0.77
CA ILE A 260 -11.17 6.13 0.74
C ILE A 260 -11.30 5.52 2.15
N GLY A 261 -10.54 5.99 3.13
CA GLY A 261 -10.64 5.57 4.53
C GLY A 261 -9.38 4.97 5.15
N ALA A 262 -8.24 5.03 4.45
CA ALA A 262 -6.97 4.72 5.09
C ALA A 262 -6.70 5.70 6.25
N GLN A 263 -6.30 5.16 7.40
CA GLN A 263 -6.20 5.92 8.65
C GLN A 263 -4.77 6.41 8.91
N GLN A 264 -3.78 5.76 8.30
CA GLN A 264 -2.37 6.01 8.55
C GLN A 264 -1.62 6.30 7.26
N VAL A 265 -0.62 7.16 7.36
CA VAL A 265 0.40 7.37 6.32
C VAL A 265 1.77 7.23 6.97
N TYR A 266 2.70 6.63 6.25
CA TYR A 266 4.02 6.29 6.78
C TYR A 266 5.13 6.78 5.86
N THR A 267 6.25 7.18 6.45
CA THR A 267 7.55 7.14 5.79
C THR A 267 8.06 5.68 5.76
N TRP A 268 8.97 5.37 4.87
CA TRP A 268 9.57 4.03 4.85
C TRP A 268 10.27 3.66 6.18
N LYS A 269 10.84 4.66 6.89
CA LYS A 269 11.49 4.46 8.18
C LYS A 269 10.49 4.10 9.28
N GLU A 270 9.33 4.74 9.28
CA GLU A 270 8.27 4.43 10.25
C GLU A 270 7.74 3.01 10.05
N VAL A 271 7.56 2.56 8.80
CA VAL A 271 7.19 1.17 8.49
C VAL A 271 8.24 0.20 9.04
N GLU A 272 9.51 0.43 8.73
CA GLU A 272 10.61 -0.43 9.20
C GLU A 272 10.71 -0.45 10.71
N ASN A 273 10.64 0.70 11.37
CA ASN A 273 10.68 0.80 12.83
C ASN A 273 9.49 0.06 13.47
N LEU A 274 8.29 0.23 12.93
CA LEU A 274 7.09 -0.44 13.42
C LEU A 274 7.23 -1.97 13.38
N LEU A 275 7.69 -2.51 12.25
CA LEU A 275 7.81 -3.95 12.04
C LEU A 275 8.96 -4.56 12.83
N THR A 276 10.08 -3.87 12.98
CA THR A 276 11.26 -4.38 13.71
C THR A 276 11.02 -4.49 15.22
N LEU A 277 9.97 -3.88 15.76
CA LEU A 277 9.55 -4.10 17.15
C LEU A 277 9.12 -5.56 17.43
N ARG A 278 8.70 -6.30 16.40
CA ARG A 278 8.11 -7.65 16.55
C ARG A 278 8.76 -8.71 15.68
N PHE A 279 9.33 -8.30 14.56
CA PHE A 279 9.86 -9.19 13.53
C PHE A 279 11.29 -8.82 13.19
N LYS A 280 12.08 -9.81 12.79
CA LYS A 280 13.44 -9.61 12.31
C LYS A 280 13.39 -9.29 10.82
N LEU A 281 14.02 -8.21 10.39
CA LEU A 281 14.21 -7.93 8.97
C LEU A 281 15.10 -9.01 8.36
N GLU A 282 14.56 -9.79 7.43
CA GLU A 282 15.30 -10.82 6.67
C GLU A 282 15.94 -10.18 5.45
N LYS A 283 15.14 -9.46 4.65
CA LYS A 283 15.60 -8.86 3.39
C LYS A 283 14.84 -7.57 3.09
N ARG A 284 15.55 -6.49 2.79
CA ARG A 284 14.95 -5.28 2.22
C ARG A 284 15.07 -5.31 0.72
N LEU A 285 13.95 -5.39 0.01
CA LEU A 285 13.88 -5.45 -1.45
C LEU A 285 13.90 -4.06 -2.07
N ILE A 286 13.04 -3.17 -1.57
CA ILE A 286 12.89 -1.79 -2.04
C ILE A 286 12.79 -0.87 -0.83
N LYS A 287 13.46 0.28 -0.87
CA LYS A 287 13.47 1.23 0.23
C LYS A 287 12.36 2.27 0.12
N THR A 288 12.23 2.90 -1.03
CA THR A 288 11.31 4.03 -1.19
C THR A 288 10.51 3.99 -2.47
N MET A 289 11.10 3.62 -3.60
CA MET A 289 10.50 3.85 -4.91
C MET A 289 10.26 2.53 -5.66
N PRO A 290 9.03 2.24 -6.08
CA PRO A 290 7.83 3.04 -5.91
C PRO A 290 7.21 2.96 -4.50
N PHE A 291 7.51 1.93 -3.71
CA PHE A 291 7.00 1.64 -2.36
C PHE A 291 8.13 1.12 -1.47
N TYR A 292 7.87 0.95 -0.18
CA TYR A 292 8.74 0.19 0.70
C TYR A 292 8.44 -1.30 0.55
N GLY A 293 9.43 -2.11 0.23
CA GLY A 293 9.29 -3.56 0.04
C GLY A 293 10.31 -4.34 0.86
N ALA A 294 9.86 -5.29 1.70
CA ALA A 294 10.73 -6.08 2.55
C ALA A 294 10.12 -7.42 2.96
N ILE A 295 10.98 -8.34 3.35
CA ILE A 295 10.64 -9.62 3.98
C ILE A 295 11.08 -9.55 5.44
N TYR A 296 10.16 -9.87 6.34
CA TYR A 296 10.44 -10.05 7.75
C TYR A 296 10.17 -11.49 8.17
N VAL A 297 10.83 -11.94 9.22
CA VAL A 297 10.66 -13.28 9.76
C VAL A 297 10.30 -13.21 11.24
N LYS A 298 9.41 -14.11 11.68
CA LYS A 298 9.17 -14.32 13.10
C LYS A 298 10.38 -15.06 13.70
N PRO A 299 11.08 -14.49 14.71
CA PRO A 299 12.20 -15.16 15.36
C PRO A 299 11.80 -16.54 15.91
N ARG A 300 12.68 -17.52 15.81
CA ARG A 300 12.53 -18.80 16.51
C ARG A 300 12.82 -18.60 18.01
N SER A 301 12.10 -19.29 18.86
CA SER A 301 12.16 -19.12 20.33
C SER A 301 13.58 -19.21 20.94
N ALA A 302 14.54 -19.81 20.25
CA ALA A 302 15.94 -19.88 20.66
C ALA A 302 16.73 -18.59 20.39
N GLU A 303 16.28 -17.70 19.49
CA GLU A 303 16.98 -16.45 19.12
C GLU A 303 16.63 -15.26 20.02
N VAL A 304 15.54 -15.36 20.78
CA VAL A 304 15.06 -14.27 21.68
C VAL A 304 15.86 -14.16 22.98
N ARG A 305 16.75 -15.11 23.28
CA ARG A 305 17.53 -15.17 24.52
C ARG A 305 18.99 -14.69 24.41
N ARG A 306 19.32 -13.96 23.38
CA ARG A 306 20.65 -13.36 23.22
C ARG A 306 20.47 -11.82 23.02
#